data_c9af5ae127d103a1fbe06d6e485c911d
#
_entry.id   c9af5ae127d103a1fbe06d6e485c911d
#
_cell.length_a   1.000
_cell.length_b   1.000
_cell.length_c   1.000
_cell.angle_alpha   90.00
_cell.angle_beta   90.00
_cell.angle_gamma   90.00
#
_symmetry.space_group_name_H-M   'P 1'
#
loop_
_entity.id
_entity.type
_entity.pdbx_description
1 polymer ?
#
loop_
_entity_poly.entity_id
_entity_poly.type
_entity_poly.pdbx_seq_one_letter_code
_entity_poly.pdbx_strand_id
1 'polypeptide(L)'
;SLLKDLQADTELDLQLVVPGMHLSSRFGSTYKVIEEDGFLINHKVDLALDGDSSQDIAHSLGRGIIGFADSYGRLQPDIVLVLGDRYEILSAVQAAMIMNIAIAHLHGGELTEGAIDDSIRHAITKMSHLHFVAAEPYRQRVIQLGERPDRVFNVGSPGLDKIKEMKLLKREEFEKAIDFKLGAINFLVTYHPVALCQEGPEKAIR
;
A
#
# COMPACT_ATOMS: atom_id res chain seq x y z
N SER A 1 0.71 9.42 12.16
CA SER A 1 0.92 8.96 10.78
C SER A 1 -0.11 9.62 9.87
N LEU A 2 0.11 9.58 8.56
CA LEU A 2 -0.70 10.28 7.55
C LEU A 2 -2.23 10.17 7.75
N LEU A 3 -2.78 8.99 8.06
CA LEU A 3 -4.22 8.85 8.30
C LEU A 3 -4.72 9.65 9.50
N LYS A 4 -3.91 9.76 10.57
CA LYS A 4 -4.26 10.59 11.75
C LYS A 4 -4.25 12.07 11.41
N ASP A 5 -3.30 12.49 10.60
CA ASP A 5 -3.18 13.88 10.17
C ASP A 5 -4.35 14.24 9.25
N LEU A 6 -4.70 13.36 8.29
CA LEU A 6 -5.87 13.52 7.43
C LEU A 6 -7.18 13.56 8.23
N GLN A 7 -7.32 12.71 9.27
CA GLN A 7 -8.51 12.67 10.12
C GLN A 7 -8.64 13.92 11.00
N ALA A 8 -7.50 14.51 11.40
CA ALA A 8 -7.46 15.68 12.26
C ALA A 8 -7.65 17.00 11.50
N ASP A 9 -7.49 16.99 10.19
CA ASP A 9 -7.65 18.16 9.34
C ASP A 9 -9.14 18.50 9.17
N THR A 10 -9.49 19.76 9.45
CA THR A 10 -10.89 20.23 9.42
C THR A 10 -11.41 20.53 8.01
N GLU A 11 -10.52 20.60 7.02
CA GLU A 11 -10.88 20.84 5.61
C GLU A 11 -11.08 19.53 4.85
N LEU A 12 -10.76 18.39 5.48
CA LEU A 12 -10.82 17.06 4.87
C LEU A 12 -11.87 16.18 5.56
N ASP A 13 -12.64 15.43 4.77
CA ASP A 13 -13.50 14.35 5.23
C ASP A 13 -12.86 13.01 4.85
N LEU A 14 -12.23 12.35 5.82
CA LEU A 14 -11.54 11.09 5.60
C LEU A 14 -12.53 9.93 5.48
N GLN A 15 -12.64 9.37 4.29
CA GLN A 15 -13.40 8.16 4.00
C GLN A 15 -12.45 6.99 3.77
N LEU A 16 -12.50 5.98 4.62
CA LEU A 16 -11.60 4.83 4.55
C LEU A 16 -12.30 3.62 3.92
N VAL A 17 -11.74 3.13 2.81
CA VAL A 17 -12.18 1.91 2.12
C VAL A 17 -11.11 0.83 2.29
N VAL A 18 -11.51 -0.33 2.80
CA VAL A 18 -10.59 -1.43 3.12
C VAL A 18 -10.87 -2.63 2.23
N PRO A 19 -9.92 -3.03 1.36
CA PRO A 19 -10.10 -4.15 0.44
C PRO A 19 -9.43 -5.45 0.90
N GLY A 20 -9.88 -6.53 0.31
CA GLY A 20 -9.19 -7.78 0.09
C GLY A 20 -8.54 -8.41 1.30
N MET A 21 -7.20 -8.45 1.32
CA MET A 21 -6.44 -9.17 2.34
C MET A 21 -6.69 -8.68 3.76
N HIS A 22 -6.97 -7.39 3.95
CA HIS A 22 -7.31 -6.84 5.26
C HIS A 22 -8.57 -7.46 5.85
N LEU A 23 -9.49 -7.96 5.02
CA LEU A 23 -10.75 -8.58 5.44
C LEU A 23 -10.60 -10.08 5.70
N SER A 24 -9.59 -10.71 5.13
CA SER A 24 -9.39 -12.16 5.19
C SER A 24 -8.78 -12.61 6.51
N SER A 25 -9.39 -13.62 7.14
CA SER A 25 -8.84 -14.28 8.34
C SER A 25 -7.51 -14.98 8.06
N ARG A 26 -7.27 -15.45 6.83
CA ARG A 26 -6.00 -16.03 6.38
C ARG A 26 -4.84 -15.04 6.55
N PHE A 27 -5.09 -13.75 6.40
CA PHE A 27 -4.11 -12.66 6.54
C PHE A 27 -4.29 -11.86 7.85
N GLY A 28 -4.93 -12.45 8.86
CA GLY A 28 -5.02 -11.90 10.21
C GLY A 28 -6.13 -10.87 10.42
N SER A 29 -7.06 -10.69 9.46
CA SER A 29 -8.19 -9.75 9.59
C SER A 29 -7.75 -8.37 10.06
N THR A 30 -6.71 -7.82 9.44
CA THR A 30 -6.03 -6.59 9.89
C THR A 30 -6.91 -5.33 9.85
N TYR A 31 -8.12 -5.41 9.27
CA TYR A 31 -9.11 -4.34 9.39
C TYR A 31 -9.48 -4.05 10.86
N LYS A 32 -9.40 -5.05 11.75
CA LYS A 32 -9.65 -4.87 13.19
C LYS A 32 -8.63 -3.95 13.84
N VAL A 33 -7.37 -4.04 13.43
CA VAL A 33 -6.32 -3.13 13.90
C VAL A 33 -6.61 -1.68 13.47
N ILE A 34 -7.18 -1.49 12.28
CA ILE A 34 -7.60 -0.18 11.80
C ILE A 34 -8.71 0.38 12.69
N GLU A 35 -9.70 -0.46 13.04
CA GLU A 35 -10.80 -0.08 13.95
C GLU A 35 -10.29 0.17 15.38
N GLU A 36 -9.36 -0.65 15.89
CA GLU A 36 -8.69 -0.48 17.19
C GLU A 36 -7.84 0.79 17.26
N ASP A 37 -7.22 1.20 16.16
CA ASP A 37 -6.49 2.47 16.03
C ASP A 37 -7.41 3.71 15.99
N GLY A 38 -8.74 3.52 16.04
CA GLY A 38 -9.75 4.56 16.12
C GLY A 38 -10.23 5.10 14.76
N PHE A 39 -9.99 4.38 13.67
CA PHE A 39 -10.48 4.78 12.35
C PHE A 39 -11.82 4.14 12.02
N LEU A 40 -12.74 4.95 11.49
CA LEU A 40 -13.99 4.47 10.91
C LEU A 40 -13.72 3.90 9.51
N ILE A 41 -14.13 2.64 9.30
CA ILE A 41 -14.12 2.05 7.97
C ILE A 41 -15.47 2.34 7.30
N ASN A 42 -15.48 3.17 6.27
CA ASN A 42 -16.69 3.58 5.58
C ASN A 42 -17.22 2.48 4.65
N HIS A 43 -16.32 1.71 4.03
CA HIS A 43 -16.72 0.57 3.20
C HIS A 43 -15.65 -0.53 3.18
N LYS A 44 -16.10 -1.79 3.08
CA LYS A 44 -15.25 -2.98 2.95
C LYS A 44 -15.49 -3.59 1.57
N VAL A 45 -14.43 -3.74 0.78
CA VAL A 45 -14.50 -4.34 -0.57
C VAL A 45 -13.98 -5.76 -0.53
N ASP A 46 -14.88 -6.72 -0.62
CA ASP A 46 -14.51 -8.13 -0.70
C ASP A 46 -14.00 -8.48 -2.10
N LEU A 47 -12.79 -8.99 -2.18
CA LEU A 47 -12.14 -9.43 -3.42
C LEU A 47 -12.30 -10.93 -3.66
N ALA A 48 -12.93 -11.66 -2.71
CA ALA A 48 -13.05 -13.11 -2.69
C ALA A 48 -11.71 -13.78 -3.04
N LEU A 49 -10.77 -13.70 -2.08
CA LEU A 49 -9.40 -14.23 -2.23
C LEU A 49 -9.43 -15.76 -2.10
N ASP A 50 -9.90 -16.45 -3.16
CA ASP A 50 -10.15 -17.89 -3.16
C ASP A 50 -8.85 -18.70 -3.33
N GLY A 51 -7.79 -18.10 -3.90
CA GLY A 51 -6.50 -18.75 -4.15
C GLY A 51 -5.39 -17.76 -4.50
N ASP A 52 -4.21 -18.32 -4.83
CA ASP A 52 -3.00 -17.57 -5.16
C ASP A 52 -2.55 -17.82 -6.62
N SER A 53 -3.35 -18.51 -7.43
CA SER A 53 -3.02 -18.67 -8.85
C SER A 53 -3.18 -17.36 -9.61
N SER A 54 -2.50 -17.24 -10.74
CA SER A 54 -2.62 -16.06 -11.62
C SER A 54 -4.07 -15.79 -12.04
N GLN A 55 -4.86 -16.88 -12.21
CA GLN A 55 -6.27 -16.78 -12.54
C GLN A 55 -7.09 -16.24 -11.35
N ASP A 56 -6.83 -16.71 -10.13
CA ASP A 56 -7.51 -16.24 -8.92
C ASP A 56 -7.23 -14.75 -8.69
N ILE A 57 -5.96 -14.33 -8.86
CA ILE A 57 -5.56 -12.92 -8.77
C ILE A 57 -6.29 -12.07 -9.81
N ALA A 58 -6.39 -12.55 -11.06
CA ALA A 58 -7.11 -11.84 -12.12
C ALA A 58 -8.61 -11.71 -11.82
N HIS A 59 -9.23 -12.77 -11.28
CA HIS A 59 -10.63 -12.71 -10.83
C HIS A 59 -10.82 -11.75 -9.67
N SER A 60 -9.93 -11.78 -8.67
CA SER A 60 -9.97 -10.85 -7.53
C SER A 60 -9.82 -9.39 -7.97
N LEU A 61 -8.95 -9.12 -8.95
CA LEU A 61 -8.80 -7.79 -9.54
C LEU A 61 -10.12 -7.34 -10.20
N GLY A 62 -10.76 -8.20 -10.99
CA GLY A 62 -12.05 -7.89 -11.62
C GLY A 62 -13.16 -7.58 -10.60
N ARG A 63 -13.27 -8.40 -9.54
CA ARG A 63 -14.20 -8.17 -8.42
C ARG A 63 -13.89 -6.87 -7.69
N GLY A 64 -12.60 -6.56 -7.53
CA GLY A 64 -12.13 -5.31 -6.94
C GLY A 64 -12.64 -4.10 -7.70
N ILE A 65 -12.53 -4.08 -9.03
CA ILE A 65 -13.03 -2.98 -9.87
C ILE A 65 -14.53 -2.75 -9.62
N ILE A 66 -15.33 -3.81 -9.59
CA ILE A 66 -16.77 -3.73 -9.32
C ILE A 66 -17.02 -3.17 -7.92
N GLY A 67 -16.36 -3.75 -6.88
CA GLY A 67 -16.56 -3.34 -5.49
C GLY A 67 -16.11 -1.90 -5.21
N PHE A 68 -15.03 -1.43 -5.84
CA PHE A 68 -14.61 -0.04 -5.73
C PHE A 68 -15.55 0.90 -6.48
N ALA A 69 -16.06 0.52 -7.64
CA ALA A 69 -17.06 1.32 -8.35
C ALA A 69 -18.32 1.50 -7.50
N ASP A 70 -18.81 0.45 -6.84
CA ASP A 70 -19.94 0.52 -5.90
C ASP A 70 -19.61 1.41 -4.69
N SER A 71 -18.39 1.30 -4.16
CA SER A 71 -17.93 2.14 -3.05
C SER A 71 -17.92 3.61 -3.41
N TYR A 72 -17.33 3.95 -4.53
CA TYR A 72 -17.22 5.35 -5.00
C TYR A 72 -18.58 5.92 -5.40
N GLY A 73 -19.48 5.11 -5.96
CA GLY A 73 -20.85 5.51 -6.23
C GLY A 73 -21.64 5.91 -4.98
N ARG A 74 -21.32 5.28 -3.82
CA ARG A 74 -21.96 5.59 -2.52
C ARG A 74 -21.26 6.74 -1.80
N LEU A 75 -19.92 6.71 -1.76
CA LEU A 75 -19.11 7.64 -0.96
C LEU A 75 -18.85 8.97 -1.67
N GLN A 76 -18.88 8.96 -3.00
CA GLN A 76 -18.66 10.13 -3.87
C GLN A 76 -17.40 10.95 -3.47
N PRO A 77 -16.22 10.33 -3.40
CA PRO A 77 -15.01 11.03 -3.00
C PRO A 77 -14.58 12.04 -4.07
N ASP A 78 -14.07 13.20 -3.65
CA ASP A 78 -13.45 14.19 -4.55
C ASP A 78 -12.09 13.70 -5.06
N ILE A 79 -11.37 12.95 -4.21
CA ILE A 79 -10.04 12.40 -4.52
C ILE A 79 -9.85 11.04 -3.85
N VAL A 80 -9.19 10.13 -4.57
CA VAL A 80 -8.79 8.82 -4.05
C VAL A 80 -7.29 8.85 -3.79
N LEU A 81 -6.89 8.66 -2.54
CA LEU A 81 -5.49 8.54 -2.13
C LEU A 81 -5.11 7.05 -2.03
N VAL A 82 -4.08 6.64 -2.75
CA VAL A 82 -3.59 5.26 -2.78
C VAL A 82 -2.09 5.18 -2.48
N LEU A 83 -1.67 4.07 -1.90
CA LEU A 83 -0.27 3.81 -1.59
C LEU A 83 0.17 2.48 -2.21
N GLY A 84 1.30 2.51 -2.92
CA GLY A 84 1.99 1.30 -3.37
C GLY A 84 1.50 0.78 -4.72
N ASP A 85 1.55 -0.55 -4.86
CA ASP A 85 1.65 -1.22 -6.15
C ASP A 85 0.93 -2.57 -6.21
N ARG A 86 0.10 -2.87 -5.24
CA ARG A 86 -0.61 -4.14 -5.22
C ARG A 86 -1.78 -4.14 -6.19
N TYR A 87 -2.17 -5.32 -6.65
CA TYR A 87 -3.29 -5.50 -7.60
C TYR A 87 -4.63 -4.99 -7.03
N GLU A 88 -4.82 -5.01 -5.70
CA GLU A 88 -6.00 -4.43 -5.06
C GLU A 88 -6.04 -2.90 -5.28
N ILE A 89 -4.89 -2.25 -5.20
CA ILE A 89 -4.75 -0.80 -5.45
C ILE A 89 -4.98 -0.50 -6.94
N LEU A 90 -4.48 -1.37 -7.83
CA LEU A 90 -4.75 -1.23 -9.26
C LEU A 90 -6.25 -1.26 -9.55
N SER A 91 -7.02 -2.14 -8.92
CA SER A 91 -8.48 -2.20 -9.10
C SER A 91 -9.18 -0.93 -8.62
N ALA A 92 -8.74 -0.37 -7.48
CA ALA A 92 -9.24 0.89 -6.95
C ALA A 92 -9.00 2.06 -7.89
N VAL A 93 -7.79 2.14 -8.44
CA VAL A 93 -7.38 3.21 -9.36
C VAL A 93 -8.09 3.11 -10.70
N GLN A 94 -8.27 1.90 -11.24
CA GLN A 94 -9.02 1.70 -12.48
C GLN A 94 -10.49 2.15 -12.33
N ALA A 95 -11.14 1.79 -11.23
CA ALA A 95 -12.50 2.25 -10.96
C ALA A 95 -12.57 3.79 -10.84
N ALA A 96 -11.66 4.39 -10.08
CA ALA A 96 -11.59 5.85 -9.91
C ALA A 96 -11.38 6.58 -11.23
N MET A 97 -10.44 6.09 -12.07
CA MET A 97 -10.15 6.67 -13.39
C MET A 97 -11.37 6.66 -14.29
N ILE A 98 -12.10 5.53 -14.40
CA ILE A 98 -13.31 5.41 -15.23
C ILE A 98 -14.44 6.29 -14.71
N MET A 99 -14.55 6.46 -13.39
CA MET A 99 -15.54 7.32 -12.73
C MET A 99 -15.14 8.80 -12.71
N ASN A 100 -13.99 9.15 -13.32
CA ASN A 100 -13.48 10.53 -13.40
C ASN A 100 -13.23 11.16 -12.01
N ILE A 101 -12.75 10.37 -11.08
CA ILE A 101 -12.35 10.80 -9.73
C ILE A 101 -10.86 11.09 -9.75
N ALA A 102 -10.44 12.20 -9.13
CA ALA A 102 -9.02 12.53 -9.01
C ALA A 102 -8.28 11.47 -8.20
N ILE A 103 -7.02 11.17 -8.57
CA ILE A 103 -6.21 10.13 -7.93
C ILE A 103 -4.88 10.71 -7.48
N ALA A 104 -4.52 10.46 -6.23
CA ALA A 104 -3.22 10.78 -5.65
C ALA A 104 -2.49 9.48 -5.30
N HIS A 105 -1.28 9.30 -5.81
CA HIS A 105 -0.47 8.11 -5.65
C HIS A 105 0.75 8.35 -4.78
N LEU A 106 0.87 7.60 -3.68
CA LEU A 106 2.05 7.57 -2.83
C LEU A 106 2.98 6.42 -3.25
N HIS A 107 4.29 6.64 -3.13
CA HIS A 107 5.34 5.67 -3.48
C HIS A 107 5.39 5.29 -4.96
N GLY A 108 4.96 6.18 -5.86
CA GLY A 108 5.21 6.05 -7.29
C GLY A 108 6.70 6.17 -7.64
N GLY A 109 7.11 5.55 -8.75
CA GLY A 109 8.45 5.65 -9.28
C GLY A 109 9.51 4.77 -8.62
N GLU A 110 9.19 4.00 -7.60
CA GLU A 110 10.06 2.97 -7.04
C GLU A 110 10.22 1.79 -8.02
N LEU A 111 11.22 0.94 -7.82
CA LEU A 111 11.44 -0.27 -8.60
C LEU A 111 11.33 -1.51 -7.71
N THR A 112 10.76 -2.56 -8.25
CA THR A 112 10.71 -3.89 -7.65
C THR A 112 11.05 -4.91 -8.74
N GLU A 113 12.35 -5.09 -8.99
CA GLU A 113 12.82 -5.95 -10.07
C GLU A 113 12.31 -7.39 -9.92
N GLY A 114 11.82 -7.96 -11.03
CA GLY A 114 11.33 -9.33 -11.07
C GLY A 114 9.96 -9.56 -10.46
N ALA A 115 9.24 -8.51 -10.08
CA ALA A 115 7.86 -8.60 -9.59
C ALA A 115 6.87 -7.96 -10.56
N ILE A 116 5.63 -8.48 -10.61
CA ILE A 116 4.51 -7.89 -11.35
C ILE A 116 4.15 -6.52 -10.78
N ASP A 117 4.43 -6.30 -9.49
CA ASP A 117 4.17 -5.07 -8.74
C ASP A 117 4.84 -3.85 -9.41
N ASP A 118 6.01 -4.01 -10.04
CA ASP A 118 6.68 -2.93 -10.76
C ASP A 118 5.82 -2.36 -11.90
N SER A 119 5.26 -3.25 -12.73
CA SER A 119 4.36 -2.87 -13.82
C SER A 119 3.06 -2.26 -13.29
N ILE A 120 2.52 -2.80 -12.20
CA ILE A 120 1.32 -2.29 -11.55
C ILE A 120 1.58 -0.88 -11.02
N ARG A 121 2.70 -0.65 -10.32
CA ARG A 121 3.08 0.67 -9.79
C ARG A 121 3.13 1.72 -10.88
N HIS A 122 3.78 1.41 -12.00
CA HIS A 122 3.89 2.35 -13.11
C HIS A 122 2.55 2.58 -13.80
N ALA A 123 1.68 1.57 -13.92
CA ALA A 123 0.32 1.72 -14.41
C ALA A 123 -0.51 2.64 -13.49
N ILE A 124 -0.45 2.45 -12.17
CA ILE A 124 -1.10 3.31 -11.18
C ILE A 124 -0.59 4.75 -11.31
N THR A 125 0.73 4.94 -11.40
CA THR A 125 1.33 6.26 -11.64
C THR A 125 0.71 6.94 -12.86
N LYS A 126 0.60 6.23 -13.99
CA LYS A 126 0.03 6.79 -15.24
C LYS A 126 -1.47 7.12 -15.18
N MET A 127 -2.21 6.50 -14.29
CA MET A 127 -3.63 6.79 -14.06
C MET A 127 -3.84 7.89 -13.01
N SER A 128 -2.79 8.33 -12.32
CA SER A 128 -2.87 9.27 -11.20
C SER A 128 -2.65 10.72 -11.65
N HIS A 129 -3.16 11.66 -10.87
CA HIS A 129 -3.12 13.10 -11.13
C HIS A 129 -2.11 13.84 -10.24
N LEU A 130 -1.85 13.31 -9.03
CA LEU A 130 -0.88 13.82 -8.06
C LEU A 130 0.02 12.68 -7.62
N HIS A 131 1.30 12.97 -7.43
CA HIS A 131 2.30 11.96 -7.12
C HIS A 131 3.13 12.39 -5.92
N PHE A 132 3.13 11.58 -4.86
CA PHE A 132 3.89 11.80 -3.63
C PHE A 132 4.95 10.71 -3.52
N VAL A 133 6.19 11.05 -3.85
CA VAL A 133 7.30 10.11 -3.93
C VAL A 133 8.21 10.18 -2.72
N ALA A 134 8.88 9.07 -2.41
CA ALA A 134 9.72 8.95 -1.22
C ALA A 134 11.14 9.52 -1.39
N ALA A 135 11.62 9.71 -2.62
CA ALA A 135 12.96 10.20 -2.88
C ALA A 135 13.09 10.86 -4.26
N GLU A 136 14.14 11.70 -4.44
CA GLU A 136 14.36 12.41 -5.69
C GLU A 136 14.58 11.50 -6.92
N PRO A 137 15.29 10.36 -6.86
CA PRO A 137 15.36 9.45 -8.00
C PRO A 137 14.00 8.93 -8.47
N TYR A 138 13.06 8.72 -7.55
CA TYR A 138 11.70 8.30 -7.87
C TYR A 138 10.90 9.44 -8.50
N ARG A 139 11.10 10.67 -8.03
CA ARG A 139 10.52 11.87 -8.65
C ARG A 139 10.93 12.00 -10.10
N GLN A 140 12.21 11.86 -10.39
CA GLN A 140 12.73 11.92 -11.75
C GLN A 140 12.14 10.83 -12.65
N ARG A 141 11.99 9.60 -12.13
CA ARG A 141 11.38 8.50 -12.88
C ARG A 141 9.90 8.75 -13.19
N VAL A 142 9.14 9.28 -12.24
CA VAL A 142 7.73 9.64 -12.45
C VAL A 142 7.62 10.71 -13.54
N ILE A 143 8.49 11.72 -13.55
CA ILE A 143 8.56 12.73 -14.61
C ILE A 143 8.93 12.10 -15.96
N GLN A 144 9.89 11.17 -15.99
CA GLN A 144 10.28 10.43 -17.20
C GLN A 144 9.13 9.56 -17.75
N LEU A 145 8.23 9.09 -16.91
CA LEU A 145 7.00 8.42 -17.34
C LEU A 145 6.00 9.37 -18.01
N GLY A 146 6.31 10.66 -18.07
CA GLY A 146 5.50 11.68 -18.73
C GLY A 146 4.58 12.47 -17.79
N GLU A 147 4.80 12.39 -16.47
CA GLU A 147 4.04 13.18 -15.52
C GLU A 147 4.59 14.62 -15.40
N ARG A 148 3.70 15.57 -15.14
CA ARG A 148 4.07 16.99 -15.03
C ARG A 148 4.90 17.21 -13.76
N PRO A 149 6.07 17.90 -13.83
CA PRO A 149 6.94 18.13 -12.68
C PRO A 149 6.27 18.89 -11.51
N ASP A 150 5.29 19.75 -11.80
CA ASP A 150 4.49 20.52 -10.82
C ASP A 150 3.41 19.66 -10.11
N ARG A 151 3.25 18.40 -10.52
CA ARG A 151 2.35 17.42 -9.91
C ARG A 151 3.09 16.30 -9.18
N VAL A 152 4.43 16.35 -9.13
CA VAL A 152 5.27 15.33 -8.50
C VAL A 152 6.03 15.93 -7.33
N PHE A 153 5.65 15.51 -6.11
CA PHE A 153 6.17 16.04 -4.85
C PHE A 153 7.05 14.99 -4.15
N ASN A 154 8.29 15.36 -3.84
CA ASN A 154 9.16 14.54 -3.00
C ASN A 154 8.87 14.85 -1.54
N VAL A 155 8.15 13.95 -0.87
CA VAL A 155 7.66 14.12 0.50
C VAL A 155 8.33 13.19 1.52
N GLY A 156 9.22 12.31 1.06
CA GLY A 156 9.77 11.26 1.91
C GLY A 156 8.80 10.08 2.09
N SER A 157 9.13 9.18 3.00
CA SER A 157 8.31 7.99 3.31
C SER A 157 7.54 8.18 4.62
N PRO A 158 6.20 8.09 4.62
CA PRO A 158 5.39 8.21 5.84
C PRO A 158 5.75 7.23 6.96
N GLY A 159 6.31 6.07 6.59
CA GLY A 159 6.77 5.07 7.57
C GLY A 159 7.92 5.56 8.44
N LEU A 160 8.77 6.46 7.93
CA LEU A 160 9.90 7.00 8.69
C LEU A 160 9.47 8.00 9.77
N ASP A 161 8.38 8.72 9.55
CA ASP A 161 7.87 9.69 10.52
C ASP A 161 7.42 8.98 11.79
N LYS A 162 6.72 7.85 11.65
CA LYS A 162 6.33 7.03 12.80
C LYS A 162 7.54 6.53 13.61
N ILE A 163 8.65 6.16 12.95
CA ILE A 163 9.87 5.72 13.64
C ILE A 163 10.47 6.85 14.47
N LYS A 164 10.45 8.09 13.97
CA LYS A 164 10.96 9.26 14.73
C LYS A 164 10.13 9.57 15.98
N GLU A 165 8.82 9.32 15.93
CA GLU A 165 7.89 9.59 17.01
C GLU A 165 7.82 8.46 18.04
N MET A 166 8.25 7.24 17.67
CA MET A 166 8.19 6.07 18.54
C MET A 166 9.17 6.17 19.70
N LYS A 167 8.68 5.90 20.90
CA LYS A 167 9.56 5.63 22.06
C LYS A 167 10.14 4.23 21.91
N LEU A 168 11.41 4.17 21.51
CA LEU A 168 12.11 2.90 21.37
C LEU A 168 12.32 2.24 22.74
N LEU A 169 12.19 0.92 22.78
CA LEU A 169 12.49 0.11 23.96
C LEU A 169 14.00 0.12 24.23
N LYS A 170 14.39 0.09 25.50
CA LYS A 170 15.78 -0.20 25.89
C LYS A 170 16.10 -1.67 25.58
N ARG A 171 17.39 -1.98 25.46
CA ARG A 171 17.85 -3.32 25.11
C ARG A 171 17.21 -4.42 25.96
N GLU A 172 17.21 -4.26 27.27
CA GLU A 172 16.65 -5.25 28.21
C GLU A 172 15.13 -5.43 28.05
N GLU A 173 14.42 -4.34 27.82
CA GLU A 173 12.97 -4.34 27.56
C GLU A 173 12.65 -5.03 26.23
N PHE A 174 13.48 -4.78 25.22
CA PHE A 174 13.35 -5.39 23.90
C PHE A 174 13.64 -6.89 23.95
N GLU A 175 14.75 -7.31 24.58
CA GLU A 175 15.10 -8.72 24.78
C GLU A 175 13.97 -9.50 25.48
N LYS A 176 13.34 -8.87 26.48
CA LYS A 176 12.19 -9.45 27.19
C LYS A 176 10.95 -9.53 26.30
N ALA A 177 10.70 -8.50 25.48
CA ALA A 177 9.52 -8.45 24.62
C ALA A 177 9.54 -9.49 23.50
N ILE A 178 10.73 -9.81 22.95
CA ILE A 178 10.89 -10.79 21.87
C ILE A 178 11.29 -12.19 22.39
N ASP A 179 11.42 -12.36 23.73
CA ASP A 179 11.92 -13.57 24.37
C ASP A 179 13.25 -14.08 23.76
N PHE A 180 14.14 -13.15 23.45
CA PHE A 180 15.43 -13.46 22.82
C PHE A 180 16.54 -12.58 23.36
N LYS A 181 17.66 -13.19 23.79
CA LYS A 181 18.82 -12.47 24.30
C LYS A 181 19.79 -12.12 23.17
N LEU A 182 20.02 -10.83 22.99
CA LEU A 182 20.96 -10.33 21.98
C LEU A 182 22.42 -10.60 22.39
N GLY A 183 23.21 -11.06 21.42
CA GLY A 183 24.66 -11.20 21.54
C GLY A 183 25.41 -9.85 21.40
N ALA A 184 26.73 -9.93 21.31
CA ALA A 184 27.58 -8.78 20.98
C ALA A 184 27.39 -8.34 19.51
N ILE A 185 27.15 -9.30 18.61
CA ILE A 185 26.85 -9.09 17.20
C ILE A 185 25.55 -9.84 16.89
N ASN A 186 24.62 -9.17 16.26
CA ASN A 186 23.32 -9.71 15.89
C ASN A 186 23.05 -9.42 14.42
N PHE A 187 22.46 -10.40 13.74
CA PHE A 187 22.00 -10.23 12.36
C PHE A 187 20.48 -10.42 12.35
N LEU A 188 19.77 -9.45 11.79
CA LEU A 188 18.37 -9.60 11.40
C LEU A 188 18.36 -9.91 9.90
N VAL A 189 17.89 -11.10 9.54
CA VAL A 189 17.80 -11.52 8.14
C VAL A 189 16.35 -11.62 7.75
N THR A 190 15.96 -10.83 6.74
CA THR A 190 14.63 -10.89 6.13
C THR A 190 14.81 -11.21 4.64
N TYR A 191 14.14 -12.26 4.18
CA TYR A 191 14.15 -12.65 2.78
C TYR A 191 12.75 -12.53 2.19
N HIS A 192 12.64 -11.79 1.09
CA HIS A 192 11.41 -11.65 0.31
C HIS A 192 11.59 -12.37 -1.04
N PRO A 193 10.92 -13.52 -1.27
CA PRO A 193 11.01 -14.22 -2.54
C PRO A 193 10.43 -13.37 -3.67
N VAL A 194 11.08 -13.45 -4.85
CA VAL A 194 10.66 -12.71 -6.05
C VAL A 194 9.48 -13.43 -6.69
N ALA A 195 8.36 -12.74 -6.88
CA ALA A 195 7.09 -13.31 -7.35
C ALA A 195 7.15 -13.96 -8.74
N LEU A 196 8.03 -13.47 -9.63
CA LEU A 196 8.21 -14.03 -10.99
C LEU A 196 9.29 -15.12 -11.06
N CYS A 197 9.97 -15.43 -9.95
CA CYS A 197 10.97 -16.50 -9.91
C CYS A 197 10.27 -17.85 -9.81
N GLN A 198 10.50 -18.72 -10.81
CA GLN A 198 9.95 -20.09 -10.82
C GLN A 198 10.66 -21.02 -9.82
N GLU A 199 11.80 -20.63 -9.29
CA GLU A 199 12.53 -21.38 -8.27
C GLU A 199 11.98 -21.06 -6.89
N GLY A 200 11.54 -22.09 -6.15
CA GLY A 200 10.99 -21.91 -4.81
C GLY A 200 11.99 -21.25 -3.84
N PRO A 201 11.51 -20.61 -2.75
CA PRO A 201 12.33 -19.85 -1.80
C PRO A 201 13.45 -20.69 -1.15
N GLU A 202 13.29 -22.00 -1.08
CA GLU A 202 14.31 -22.90 -0.51
C GLU A 202 15.63 -22.92 -1.29
N LYS A 203 15.61 -22.67 -2.63
CA LYS A 203 16.81 -22.63 -3.44
C LYS A 203 17.57 -21.29 -3.35
N ALA A 204 16.88 -20.22 -3.02
CA ALA A 204 17.47 -18.89 -2.94
C ALA A 204 18.18 -18.64 -1.62
N ILE A 205 17.93 -19.43 -0.57
CA ILE A 205 18.52 -19.30 0.76
C ILE A 205 19.79 -20.19 0.92
N ARG A 206 20.06 -21.08 -0.03
CA ARG A 206 21.26 -21.90 -0.07
C ARG A 206 22.38 -21.21 -0.85
#